data_0a6a8cc95d7e3d7be4677ed27aafee16
#
_entry.id   0a6a8cc95d7e3d7be4677ed27aafee16
#
_cell.length_a   1.000
_cell.length_b   1.000
_cell.length_c   1.000
_cell.angle_alpha   90.00
_cell.angle_beta   90.00
_cell.angle_gamma   90.00
#
_symmetry.space_group_name_H-M   'P 1'
#
loop_
_entity.id
_entity.type
_entity.pdbx_description
1 polymer ?
#
loop_
_entity_poly.entity_id
_entity_poly.type
_entity_poly.pdbx_seq_one_letter_code
_entity_poly.pdbx_strand_id
1 'polypeptide(L)'
;MPDSTLFYASTLFGAMTLAAAIDEGRFRDGGRVLLVSNNAAIPEVTPALDEAPGFAALRDRFDRVLSWNEIIAPLHPSDWKPRSIETPMLGRLLRELIGEPGELVLESIAVSPSRTLAGLVKDCPITVYSDGLMSYGPTRDPLPQEVAGRITRLLHLDLAPGLAPLLLAEHGVPAEALTDASFARVVGGVAEAAEEVPRAEAVVLGQYLSALGLVTAAEEAALHERMLRALAARGHRTVLFKPHPAAGRRHARELRPVAAELGVDLLVAPETTPAEACFAAHRPELVAGCFSTALVTARRLFGLPVAAIGTDLVLERLTPYENSNRIPATIVDATLPRLAADGTLTEPPAADLTALVGAVGYCMQSAAHPGLRETAAAYVSDHGPARYFKKRRLESLGLIERPAAAQARPESRLRRLLSR
;
A
#
# COMPACT_ATOMS: atom_id res chain seq x y z
N MET A 1 17.23 -22.91 -17.31
CA MET A 1 16.00 -23.64 -17.70
C MET A 1 14.94 -22.58 -17.99
N PRO A 2 14.38 -22.49 -19.21
CA PRO A 2 13.38 -21.48 -19.54
C PRO A 2 12.03 -21.62 -18.81
N ASP A 3 11.90 -22.62 -17.95
CA ASP A 3 10.64 -22.97 -17.25
C ASP A 3 10.62 -22.55 -15.78
N SER A 4 11.51 -21.65 -15.34
CA SER A 4 11.48 -21.13 -13.97
C SER A 4 10.77 -19.80 -13.89
N THR A 5 10.10 -19.54 -12.75
CA THR A 5 9.50 -18.23 -12.43
C THR A 5 10.33 -17.56 -11.33
N LEU A 6 10.73 -16.31 -11.58
CA LEU A 6 11.36 -15.46 -10.57
C LEU A 6 10.32 -14.59 -9.91
N PHE A 7 10.09 -14.83 -8.64
CA PHE A 7 9.23 -14.04 -7.77
C PHE A 7 10.05 -13.03 -6.98
N TYR A 8 9.51 -11.87 -6.75
CA TYR A 8 10.09 -10.85 -5.88
C TYR A 8 9.08 -10.42 -4.83
N ALA A 9 9.50 -10.34 -3.57
CA ALA A 9 8.68 -9.81 -2.47
C ALA A 9 9.53 -9.03 -1.46
N SER A 10 8.96 -7.96 -0.91
CA SER A 10 9.58 -7.14 0.13
C SER A 10 8.83 -7.17 1.47
N THR A 11 7.65 -7.78 1.51
CA THR A 11 6.82 -7.89 2.71
C THR A 11 6.27 -9.30 2.87
N LEU A 12 6.03 -9.72 4.12
CA LEU A 12 5.39 -11.02 4.36
C LEU A 12 3.96 -11.05 3.78
N PHE A 13 3.25 -9.91 3.77
CA PHE A 13 1.95 -9.79 3.15
C PHE A 13 2.01 -10.01 1.62
N GLY A 14 3.01 -9.43 0.96
CA GLY A 14 3.28 -9.69 -0.46
C GLY A 14 3.61 -11.17 -0.73
N ALA A 15 4.44 -11.79 0.12
CA ALA A 15 4.75 -13.21 0.02
C ALA A 15 3.51 -14.10 0.23
N MET A 16 2.58 -13.74 1.13
CA MET A 16 1.29 -14.42 1.29
C MET A 16 0.42 -14.29 0.02
N THR A 17 0.43 -13.13 -0.61
CA THR A 17 -0.30 -12.91 -1.88
C THR A 17 0.27 -13.79 -2.99
N LEU A 18 1.59 -13.89 -3.11
CA LEU A 18 2.26 -14.80 -4.05
C LEU A 18 1.94 -16.26 -3.74
N ALA A 19 1.96 -16.66 -2.47
CA ALA A 19 1.62 -18.02 -2.06
C ALA A 19 0.18 -18.39 -2.45
N ALA A 20 -0.78 -17.47 -2.24
CA ALA A 20 -2.16 -17.68 -2.66
C ALA A 20 -2.28 -17.83 -4.18
N ALA A 21 -1.56 -17.01 -4.95
CA ALA A 21 -1.53 -17.11 -6.41
C ALA A 21 -0.90 -18.42 -6.90
N ILE A 22 0.15 -18.92 -6.24
CA ILE A 22 0.75 -20.22 -6.53
C ILE A 22 -0.23 -21.35 -6.23
N ASP A 23 -0.89 -21.32 -5.08
CA ASP A 23 -1.86 -22.33 -4.66
C ASP A 23 -3.09 -22.37 -5.59
N GLU A 24 -3.44 -21.26 -6.26
CA GLU A 24 -4.47 -21.20 -7.30
C GLU A 24 -4.01 -21.68 -8.67
N GLY A 25 -2.74 -22.07 -8.83
CA GLY A 25 -2.20 -22.48 -10.12
C GLY A 25 -2.08 -21.36 -11.16
N ARG A 26 -1.87 -20.10 -10.69
CA ARG A 26 -1.73 -18.94 -11.58
C ARG A 26 -0.43 -18.92 -12.37
N PHE A 27 0.52 -19.76 -12.03
CA PHE A 27 1.83 -19.84 -12.65
C PHE A 27 2.05 -21.25 -13.24
N ARG A 28 2.86 -21.31 -14.29
CA ARG A 28 3.22 -22.59 -14.93
C ARG A 28 3.99 -23.47 -13.95
N ASP A 29 3.90 -24.78 -14.16
CA ASP A 29 4.77 -25.73 -13.47
C ASP A 29 6.21 -25.49 -13.90
N GLY A 30 7.12 -25.48 -12.91
CA GLY A 30 8.54 -25.22 -13.15
C GLY A 30 9.26 -24.79 -11.87
N GLY A 31 10.52 -24.47 -11.99
CA GLY A 31 11.32 -23.99 -10.87
C GLY A 31 10.81 -22.63 -10.35
N ARG A 32 10.77 -22.47 -9.04
CA ARG A 32 10.30 -21.24 -8.37
C ARG A 32 11.41 -20.63 -7.51
N VAL A 33 11.89 -19.48 -7.91
CA VAL A 33 12.91 -18.74 -7.17
C VAL A 33 12.26 -17.49 -6.57
N LEU A 34 12.29 -17.37 -5.25
CA LEU A 34 11.87 -16.14 -4.55
C LEU A 34 13.09 -15.28 -4.25
N LEU A 35 13.05 -14.05 -4.70
CA LEU A 35 13.99 -13.02 -4.34
C LEU A 35 13.37 -12.11 -3.28
N VAL A 36 13.86 -12.19 -2.07
CA VAL A 36 13.39 -11.37 -0.95
C VAL A 36 14.21 -10.09 -0.84
N SER A 37 13.56 -8.99 -0.44
CA SER A 37 14.23 -7.71 -0.22
C SER A 37 13.77 -7.07 1.07
N ASN A 38 14.72 -6.67 1.89
CA ASN A 38 14.46 -5.83 3.05
C ASN A 38 14.65 -4.36 2.65
N ASN A 39 13.55 -3.65 2.46
CA ASN A 39 13.50 -2.26 2.02
C ASN A 39 13.38 -1.26 3.19
N ALA A 40 13.58 -1.72 4.44
CA ALA A 40 13.56 -0.84 5.61
C ALA A 40 14.68 0.21 5.51
N ALA A 41 14.50 1.35 6.18
CA ALA A 41 15.50 2.43 6.17
C ALA A 41 16.89 1.99 6.67
N ILE A 42 16.93 1.01 7.57
CA ILE A 42 18.15 0.37 8.09
C ILE A 42 17.93 -1.14 8.04
N PRO A 43 18.21 -1.79 6.89
CA PRO A 43 17.97 -3.22 6.72
C PRO A 43 18.73 -4.10 7.70
N GLU A 44 19.91 -3.64 8.16
CA GLU A 44 20.80 -4.40 9.04
C GLU A 44 20.23 -4.63 10.46
N VAL A 45 19.23 -3.85 10.87
CA VAL A 45 18.61 -3.95 12.19
C VAL A 45 17.13 -4.28 12.14
N THR A 46 16.59 -4.46 10.93
CA THR A 46 15.19 -4.82 10.72
C THR A 46 15.13 -6.24 10.15
N PRO A 47 14.35 -7.15 10.75
CA PRO A 47 14.23 -8.51 10.22
C PRO A 47 13.73 -8.51 8.77
N ALA A 48 14.34 -9.32 7.91
CA ALA A 48 13.85 -9.57 6.56
C ALA A 48 12.57 -10.42 6.62
N LEU A 49 11.79 -10.44 5.53
CA LEU A 49 10.53 -11.19 5.52
C LEU A 49 10.70 -12.70 5.68
N ASP A 50 11.80 -13.26 5.19
CA ASP A 50 12.13 -14.68 5.28
C ASP A 50 12.73 -15.10 6.63
N GLU A 51 13.09 -14.13 7.47
CA GLU A 51 13.45 -14.33 8.88
C GLU A 51 12.22 -14.34 9.80
N ALA A 52 11.05 -13.87 9.32
CA ALA A 52 9.83 -13.89 10.08
C ALA A 52 9.35 -15.34 10.32
N PRO A 53 8.99 -15.74 11.57
CA PRO A 53 8.55 -17.11 11.84
C PRO A 53 7.42 -17.59 10.94
N GLY A 54 6.45 -16.72 10.64
CA GLY A 54 5.34 -17.02 9.73
C GLY A 54 5.75 -17.34 8.29
N PHE A 55 6.96 -16.97 7.86
CA PHE A 55 7.46 -17.32 6.52
C PHE A 55 7.68 -18.83 6.34
N ALA A 56 7.92 -19.56 7.41
CA ALA A 56 8.05 -21.02 7.37
C ALA A 56 6.83 -21.70 6.68
N ALA A 57 5.62 -21.17 6.89
CA ALA A 57 4.40 -21.66 6.24
C ALA A 57 4.34 -21.40 4.72
N LEU A 58 5.19 -20.52 4.20
CA LEU A 58 5.24 -20.14 2.79
C LEU A 58 6.39 -20.80 2.05
N ARG A 59 7.44 -21.19 2.78
CA ARG A 59 8.77 -21.56 2.26
C ARG A 59 8.72 -22.68 1.23
N ASP A 60 7.91 -23.70 1.44
CA ASP A 60 7.84 -24.91 0.60
C ASP A 60 7.25 -24.66 -0.79
N ARG A 61 6.69 -23.49 -1.03
CA ARG A 61 6.22 -23.09 -2.38
C ARG A 61 7.34 -22.65 -3.31
N PHE A 62 8.54 -22.45 -2.78
CA PHE A 62 9.69 -21.96 -3.50
C PHE A 62 10.86 -22.95 -3.39
N ASP A 63 11.45 -23.32 -4.52
CA ASP A 63 12.62 -24.20 -4.55
C ASP A 63 13.86 -23.51 -3.95
N ARG A 64 13.96 -22.19 -4.21
CA ARG A 64 15.06 -21.36 -3.70
C ARG A 64 14.52 -20.03 -3.18
N VAL A 65 15.12 -19.53 -2.10
CA VAL A 65 14.94 -18.18 -1.58
C VAL A 65 16.29 -17.51 -1.53
N LEU A 66 16.39 -16.33 -2.12
CA LEU A 66 17.63 -15.54 -2.25
C LEU A 66 17.40 -14.15 -1.70
N SER A 67 18.40 -13.58 -1.02
CA SER A 67 18.37 -12.21 -0.52
C SER A 67 18.86 -11.23 -1.59
N TRP A 68 17.99 -10.29 -1.98
CA TRP A 68 18.39 -9.19 -2.86
C TRP A 68 19.41 -8.27 -2.18
N ASN A 69 19.26 -8.03 -0.87
CA ASN A 69 20.22 -7.23 -0.10
C ASN A 69 21.63 -7.81 -0.13
N GLU A 70 21.77 -9.14 0.01
CA GLU A 70 23.08 -9.80 -0.08
C GLU A 70 23.67 -9.73 -1.48
N ILE A 71 22.84 -9.90 -2.52
CA ILE A 71 23.30 -9.86 -3.92
C ILE A 71 23.87 -8.49 -4.28
N ILE A 72 23.27 -7.40 -3.77
CA ILE A 72 23.70 -6.04 -4.13
C ILE A 72 24.55 -5.36 -3.05
N ALA A 73 24.85 -6.05 -1.95
CA ALA A 73 25.65 -5.47 -0.84
C ALA A 73 26.92 -4.77 -1.36
N PRO A 74 27.25 -3.60 -0.82
CA PRO A 74 26.66 -2.88 0.32
C PRO A 74 25.60 -1.83 -0.06
N LEU A 75 24.91 -1.98 -1.17
CA LEU A 75 23.96 -0.99 -1.70
C LEU A 75 22.57 -1.20 -1.07
N HIS A 76 21.82 -0.08 -0.89
CA HIS A 76 20.46 -0.15 -0.39
C HIS A 76 19.46 -0.46 -1.53
N PRO A 77 18.55 -1.45 -1.37
CA PRO A 77 17.65 -1.91 -2.44
C PRO A 77 16.80 -0.80 -3.06
N SER A 78 16.22 0.07 -2.25
CA SER A 78 15.33 1.13 -2.71
C SER A 78 16.04 2.27 -3.44
N ASP A 79 17.33 2.49 -3.14
CA ASP A 79 18.10 3.63 -3.65
C ASP A 79 18.95 3.27 -4.85
N TRP A 80 19.33 1.98 -4.97
CA TRP A 80 20.19 1.54 -6.02
C TRP A 80 19.50 1.52 -7.39
N LYS A 81 20.14 2.20 -8.33
CA LYS A 81 19.75 2.25 -9.75
C LYS A 81 21.00 2.03 -10.60
N PRO A 82 21.13 0.89 -11.28
CA PRO A 82 22.29 0.64 -12.13
C PRO A 82 22.31 1.65 -13.29
N ARG A 83 23.51 2.04 -13.70
CA ARG A 83 23.67 2.84 -14.93
C ARG A 83 23.33 1.99 -16.14
N SER A 84 22.75 2.58 -17.18
CA SER A 84 22.35 1.87 -18.40
C SER A 84 23.46 1.05 -19.03
N ILE A 85 24.71 1.56 -18.98
CA ILE A 85 25.89 0.85 -19.49
C ILE A 85 26.26 -0.39 -18.67
N GLU A 86 25.88 -0.47 -17.42
CA GLU A 86 26.17 -1.60 -16.51
C GLU A 86 25.10 -2.71 -16.62
N THR A 87 23.90 -2.36 -17.05
CA THR A 87 22.75 -3.28 -17.10
C THR A 87 23.03 -4.60 -17.80
N PRO A 88 23.71 -4.67 -18.98
CA PRO A 88 23.97 -5.95 -19.65
C PRO A 88 24.90 -6.87 -18.83
N MET A 89 25.91 -6.30 -18.20
CA MET A 89 26.87 -7.04 -17.36
C MET A 89 26.17 -7.56 -16.09
N LEU A 90 25.45 -6.67 -15.39
CA LEU A 90 24.73 -7.01 -14.17
C LEU A 90 23.63 -8.04 -14.41
N GLY A 91 22.88 -7.91 -15.52
CA GLY A 91 21.90 -8.90 -15.92
C GLY A 91 22.48 -10.27 -16.19
N ARG A 92 23.70 -10.34 -16.78
CA ARG A 92 24.40 -11.61 -16.95
C ARG A 92 24.84 -12.21 -15.61
N LEU A 93 25.41 -11.41 -14.71
CA LEU A 93 25.81 -11.86 -13.38
C LEU A 93 24.58 -12.34 -12.55
N LEU A 94 23.47 -11.63 -12.65
CA LEU A 94 22.25 -12.04 -11.97
C LEU A 94 21.74 -13.38 -12.51
N ARG A 95 21.78 -13.61 -13.83
CA ARG A 95 21.38 -14.90 -14.42
C ARG A 95 22.22 -16.10 -13.95
N GLU A 96 23.49 -15.89 -13.64
CA GLU A 96 24.31 -16.95 -13.04
C GLU A 96 23.79 -17.41 -11.68
N LEU A 97 23.14 -16.51 -10.94
CA LEU A 97 22.58 -16.78 -9.62
C LEU A 97 21.16 -17.34 -9.69
N ILE A 98 20.28 -16.75 -10.54
CA ILE A 98 18.85 -17.08 -10.57
C ILE A 98 18.47 -18.05 -11.71
N GLY A 99 19.33 -18.26 -12.68
CA GLY A 99 19.04 -18.93 -13.95
C GLY A 99 18.37 -17.97 -14.96
N GLU A 100 17.79 -18.54 -16.02
CA GLU A 100 17.03 -17.80 -17.02
C GLU A 100 15.55 -17.98 -16.75
N PRO A 101 14.87 -17.01 -16.11
CA PRO A 101 13.45 -17.14 -15.80
C PRO A 101 12.59 -17.00 -17.07
N GLY A 102 11.58 -17.86 -17.18
CA GLY A 102 10.53 -17.78 -18.20
C GLY A 102 9.46 -16.75 -17.86
N GLU A 103 9.36 -16.32 -16.60
CA GLU A 103 8.42 -15.28 -16.13
C GLU A 103 9.04 -14.53 -14.94
N LEU A 104 8.80 -13.23 -14.86
CA LEU A 104 9.19 -12.36 -13.76
C LEU A 104 7.92 -11.85 -13.05
N VAL A 105 7.83 -12.05 -11.72
CA VAL A 105 6.66 -11.65 -10.91
C VAL A 105 7.09 -10.60 -9.91
N LEU A 106 6.53 -9.39 -10.02
CA LEU A 106 6.98 -8.21 -9.29
C LEU A 106 5.82 -7.47 -8.61
N GLU A 107 6.09 -6.92 -7.44
CA GLU A 107 5.28 -5.86 -6.82
C GLU A 107 5.79 -4.48 -7.22
N SER A 108 5.01 -3.42 -7.01
CA SER A 108 5.46 -2.01 -7.06
C SER A 108 6.35 -1.67 -8.27
N ILE A 109 5.95 -2.10 -9.48
CA ILE A 109 6.75 -2.05 -10.73
C ILE A 109 7.33 -0.68 -11.08
N ALA A 110 6.71 0.40 -10.60
CA ALA A 110 7.15 1.77 -10.92
C ALA A 110 8.37 2.25 -10.11
N VAL A 111 8.76 1.53 -9.05
CA VAL A 111 9.85 1.92 -8.13
C VAL A 111 10.87 0.81 -7.96
N SER A 112 12.09 1.17 -7.51
CA SER A 112 13.10 0.17 -7.13
C SER A 112 12.68 -0.53 -5.83
N PRO A 113 13.01 -1.81 -5.67
CA PRO A 113 13.86 -2.68 -6.51
C PRO A 113 13.17 -3.26 -7.75
N SER A 114 11.84 -3.33 -7.81
CA SER A 114 11.10 -3.99 -8.90
C SER A 114 11.44 -3.40 -10.27
N ARG A 115 11.52 -2.07 -10.37
CA ARG A 115 11.91 -1.39 -11.61
C ARG A 115 13.34 -1.77 -12.04
N THR A 116 14.25 -1.91 -11.07
CA THR A 116 15.63 -2.34 -11.31
C THR A 116 15.66 -3.78 -11.83
N LEU A 117 14.93 -4.69 -11.19
CA LEU A 117 14.82 -6.09 -11.60
C LEU A 117 14.23 -6.22 -13.01
N ALA A 118 13.15 -5.47 -13.32
CA ALA A 118 12.55 -5.46 -14.66
C ALA A 118 13.54 -4.99 -15.75
N GLY A 119 14.48 -4.12 -15.39
CA GLY A 119 15.55 -3.65 -16.28
C GLY A 119 16.73 -4.63 -16.42
N LEU A 120 17.01 -5.43 -15.39
CA LEU A 120 18.12 -6.41 -15.39
C LEU A 120 17.70 -7.76 -15.99
N VAL A 121 16.49 -8.23 -15.65
CA VAL A 121 15.90 -9.47 -16.17
C VAL A 121 15.06 -9.12 -17.39
N LYS A 122 15.63 -9.31 -18.56
CA LYS A 122 15.00 -9.04 -19.85
C LYS A 122 14.47 -10.33 -20.47
N ASP A 123 13.83 -10.21 -21.61
CA ASP A 123 13.43 -11.31 -22.49
C ASP A 123 12.40 -12.32 -21.90
N CYS A 124 11.72 -11.92 -20.83
CA CYS A 124 10.59 -12.71 -20.29
C CYS A 124 9.38 -11.80 -20.00
N PRO A 125 8.15 -12.34 -20.02
CA PRO A 125 6.95 -11.62 -19.60
C PRO A 125 7.02 -11.25 -18.13
N ILE A 126 6.26 -10.21 -17.77
CA ILE A 126 6.14 -9.73 -16.40
C ILE A 126 4.69 -9.88 -15.94
N THR A 127 4.49 -10.57 -14.83
CA THR A 127 3.28 -10.48 -14.02
C THR A 127 3.53 -9.46 -12.91
N VAL A 128 2.66 -8.46 -12.79
CA VAL A 128 2.67 -7.56 -11.62
C VAL A 128 1.65 -8.07 -10.62
N TYR A 129 1.98 -8.04 -9.35
CA TYR A 129 1.00 -8.26 -8.30
C TYR A 129 0.92 -7.05 -7.37
N SER A 130 -0.27 -6.84 -6.81
CA SER A 130 -0.54 -5.79 -5.85
C SER A 130 -1.37 -6.33 -4.70
N ASP A 131 -0.84 -6.20 -3.51
CA ASP A 131 -1.37 -6.79 -2.29
C ASP A 131 -2.25 -5.83 -1.48
N GLY A 132 -2.45 -4.60 -1.93
CA GLY A 132 -3.15 -3.59 -1.16
C GLY A 132 -4.07 -2.68 -1.96
N LEU A 133 -4.68 -1.71 -1.25
CA LEU A 133 -5.57 -0.71 -1.84
C LEU A 133 -4.91 0.19 -2.90
N MET A 134 -3.59 0.18 -2.99
CA MET A 134 -2.86 0.94 -4.02
C MET A 134 -3.12 0.42 -5.43
N SER A 135 -3.58 -0.82 -5.60
CA SER A 135 -3.99 -1.35 -6.91
C SER A 135 -5.12 -0.56 -7.56
N TYR A 136 -5.97 0.06 -6.76
CA TYR A 136 -7.07 0.89 -7.26
C TYR A 136 -6.64 2.31 -7.67
N GLY A 137 -5.38 2.69 -7.40
CA GLY A 137 -4.80 3.96 -7.86
C GLY A 137 -4.12 3.84 -9.20
N PRO A 138 -3.99 4.96 -9.97
CA PRO A 138 -3.27 4.97 -11.23
C PRO A 138 -1.77 4.72 -11.00
N THR A 139 -1.10 4.23 -12.05
CA THR A 139 0.37 4.08 -12.04
C THR A 139 1.02 5.44 -11.75
N ARG A 140 1.84 5.49 -10.71
CA ARG A 140 2.39 6.76 -10.19
C ARG A 140 3.37 7.41 -11.17
N ASP A 141 4.34 6.64 -11.62
CA ASP A 141 5.42 7.11 -12.47
C ASP A 141 5.37 6.39 -13.82
N PRO A 142 5.63 7.07 -14.93
CA PRO A 142 5.65 6.45 -16.25
C PRO A 142 6.63 5.29 -16.31
N LEU A 143 6.19 4.19 -16.89
CA LEU A 143 7.04 3.02 -17.13
C LEU A 143 7.79 3.18 -18.46
N PRO A 144 9.05 2.72 -18.55
CA PRO A 144 9.71 2.58 -19.85
C PRO A 144 8.88 1.67 -20.75
N GLN A 145 8.77 2.03 -22.03
CA GLN A 145 7.95 1.27 -23.00
C GLN A 145 8.41 -0.20 -23.11
N GLU A 146 9.71 -0.46 -23.02
CA GLU A 146 10.30 -1.82 -22.97
C GLU A 146 9.78 -2.65 -21.80
N VAL A 147 9.58 -2.03 -20.62
CA VAL A 147 9.04 -2.72 -19.43
C VAL A 147 7.53 -2.86 -19.55
N ALA A 148 6.82 -1.77 -19.89
CA ALA A 148 5.36 -1.78 -20.01
C ALA A 148 4.87 -2.82 -21.03
N GLY A 149 5.55 -2.94 -22.19
CA GLY A 149 5.20 -3.91 -23.24
C GLY A 149 5.39 -5.37 -22.86
N ARG A 150 6.04 -5.67 -21.74
CA ARG A 150 6.24 -7.02 -21.23
C ARG A 150 5.25 -7.40 -20.12
N ILE A 151 4.51 -6.43 -19.58
CA ILE A 151 3.53 -6.70 -18.51
C ILE A 151 2.30 -7.35 -19.13
N THR A 152 2.00 -8.57 -18.70
CA THR A 152 0.92 -9.38 -19.27
C THR A 152 -0.34 -9.37 -18.42
N ARG A 153 -0.23 -9.18 -17.11
CA ARG A 153 -1.36 -9.15 -16.17
C ARG A 153 -1.00 -8.49 -14.85
N LEU A 154 -2.04 -8.06 -14.13
CA LEU A 154 -2.00 -7.59 -12.75
C LEU A 154 -2.78 -8.59 -11.89
N LEU A 155 -2.12 -9.28 -10.95
CA LEU A 155 -2.77 -10.06 -9.91
C LEU A 155 -3.06 -9.18 -8.70
N HIS A 156 -4.25 -9.25 -8.13
CA HIS A 156 -4.60 -8.45 -6.97
C HIS A 156 -5.59 -9.15 -6.03
N LEU A 157 -5.65 -8.71 -4.78
CA LEU A 157 -6.73 -9.05 -3.88
C LEU A 157 -7.94 -8.15 -4.19
N ASP A 158 -9.15 -8.72 -4.31
CA ASP A 158 -10.38 -7.94 -4.50
C ASP A 158 -10.83 -7.31 -3.17
N LEU A 159 -10.17 -6.27 -2.73
CA LEU A 159 -10.43 -5.58 -1.47
C LEU A 159 -11.60 -4.59 -1.53
N ALA A 160 -12.01 -4.18 -2.72
CA ALA A 160 -13.13 -3.28 -2.97
C ALA A 160 -14.02 -3.85 -4.08
N PRO A 161 -14.92 -4.80 -3.78
CA PRO A 161 -15.74 -5.50 -4.76
C PRO A 161 -16.50 -4.54 -5.69
N GLY A 162 -16.42 -4.81 -6.98
CA GLY A 162 -17.03 -3.98 -8.02
C GLY A 162 -16.20 -2.78 -8.47
N LEU A 163 -15.05 -2.52 -7.83
CA LEU A 163 -14.11 -1.50 -8.26
C LEU A 163 -12.97 -2.12 -9.07
N ALA A 164 -12.79 -1.70 -10.31
CA ALA A 164 -11.68 -2.14 -11.13
C ALA A 164 -10.38 -1.42 -10.73
N PRO A 165 -9.23 -2.13 -10.66
CA PRO A 165 -7.93 -1.50 -10.49
C PRO A 165 -7.60 -0.48 -11.60
N LEU A 166 -7.06 0.67 -11.22
CA LEU A 166 -6.51 1.66 -12.17
C LEU A 166 -5.01 1.44 -12.42
N LEU A 167 -4.33 0.68 -11.57
CA LEU A 167 -2.91 0.37 -11.73
C LEU A 167 -2.70 -0.37 -13.05
N LEU A 168 -1.83 0.16 -13.90
CA LEU A 168 -1.48 -0.37 -15.24
C LEU A 168 -2.64 -0.37 -16.26
N ALA A 169 -3.82 0.16 -15.92
CA ALA A 169 -4.96 0.21 -16.84
C ALA A 169 -4.67 1.06 -18.10
N GLU A 170 -3.82 2.10 -17.97
CA GLU A 170 -3.37 2.93 -19.09
C GLU A 170 -2.54 2.15 -20.12
N HIS A 171 -1.98 1.02 -19.75
CA HIS A 171 -1.23 0.12 -20.63
C HIS A 171 -2.09 -1.04 -21.17
N GLY A 172 -3.38 -1.08 -20.84
CA GLY A 172 -4.29 -2.16 -21.27
C GLY A 172 -4.01 -3.50 -20.56
N VAL A 173 -3.33 -3.49 -19.42
CA VAL A 173 -2.99 -4.70 -18.66
C VAL A 173 -4.26 -5.24 -17.99
N PRO A 174 -4.64 -6.52 -18.22
CA PRO A 174 -5.79 -7.12 -17.57
C PRO A 174 -5.52 -7.32 -16.07
N ALA A 175 -6.51 -7.01 -15.23
CA ALA A 175 -6.48 -7.27 -13.80
C ALA A 175 -7.23 -8.57 -13.48
N GLU A 176 -6.58 -9.43 -12.69
CA GLU A 176 -7.09 -10.74 -12.27
C GLU A 176 -7.12 -10.79 -10.74
N ALA A 177 -8.31 -11.00 -10.17
CA ALA A 177 -8.47 -11.13 -8.73
C ALA A 177 -8.07 -12.53 -8.25
N LEU A 178 -7.39 -12.59 -7.11
CA LEU A 178 -7.19 -13.82 -6.33
C LEU A 178 -8.43 -14.08 -5.48
N THR A 179 -8.72 -15.35 -5.21
CA THR A 179 -9.86 -15.72 -4.39
C THR A 179 -9.62 -15.45 -2.90
N ASP A 180 -10.63 -14.94 -2.20
CA ASP A 180 -10.58 -14.74 -0.75
C ASP A 180 -10.23 -16.03 -0.01
N ALA A 181 -10.76 -17.17 -0.48
CA ALA A 181 -10.55 -18.47 0.14
C ALA A 181 -9.09 -18.94 0.10
N SER A 182 -8.39 -18.71 -1.02
CA SER A 182 -6.97 -19.06 -1.14
C SER A 182 -6.12 -18.17 -0.24
N PHE A 183 -6.37 -16.87 -0.24
CA PHE A 183 -5.63 -15.96 0.63
C PHE A 183 -5.89 -16.25 2.11
N ALA A 184 -7.14 -16.48 2.52
CA ALA A 184 -7.48 -16.80 3.90
C ALA A 184 -6.81 -18.11 4.39
N ARG A 185 -6.69 -19.12 3.52
CA ARG A 185 -5.98 -20.38 3.83
C ARG A 185 -4.49 -20.12 4.09
N VAL A 186 -3.85 -19.31 3.26
CA VAL A 186 -2.44 -18.94 3.43
C VAL A 186 -2.24 -18.16 4.72
N VAL A 187 -3.13 -17.20 5.03
CA VAL A 187 -3.08 -16.44 6.31
C VAL A 187 -3.22 -17.37 7.50
N GLY A 188 -4.10 -18.40 7.44
CA GLY A 188 -4.24 -19.40 8.50
C GLY A 188 -2.92 -20.12 8.80
N GLY A 189 -2.25 -20.62 7.76
CA GLY A 189 -0.95 -21.26 7.92
C GLY A 189 0.14 -20.34 8.46
N VAL A 190 0.16 -19.08 8.03
CA VAL A 190 1.10 -18.08 8.57
C VAL A 190 0.80 -17.77 10.04
N ALA A 191 -0.48 -17.69 10.43
CA ALA A 191 -0.87 -17.44 11.81
C ALA A 191 -0.46 -18.59 12.76
N GLU A 192 -0.55 -19.85 12.30
CA GLU A 192 -0.12 -21.03 13.06
C GLU A 192 1.40 -21.09 13.24
N ALA A 193 2.16 -20.60 12.27
CA ALA A 193 3.63 -20.57 12.28
C ALA A 193 4.23 -19.32 12.91
N ALA A 194 3.44 -18.25 13.08
CA ALA A 194 3.89 -16.98 13.63
C ALA A 194 4.15 -17.06 15.13
N GLU A 195 4.83 -16.03 15.67
CA GLU A 195 4.95 -15.85 17.13
C GLU A 195 3.56 -15.70 17.76
N GLU A 196 3.44 -16.18 19.00
CA GLU A 196 2.19 -16.04 19.77
C GLU A 196 1.80 -14.57 19.91
N VAL A 197 0.58 -14.26 19.49
CA VAL A 197 0.01 -12.92 19.57
C VAL A 197 -0.83 -12.82 20.85
N PRO A 198 -0.60 -11.82 21.71
CA PRO A 198 -1.42 -11.62 22.90
C PRO A 198 -2.89 -11.37 22.51
N ARG A 199 -3.82 -11.99 23.22
CA ARG A 199 -5.25 -11.78 23.03
C ARG A 199 -5.67 -10.41 23.55
N ALA A 200 -6.45 -9.69 22.75
CA ALA A 200 -7.00 -8.39 23.11
C ALA A 200 -8.43 -8.22 22.57
N GLU A 201 -9.21 -7.35 23.24
CA GLU A 201 -10.57 -6.99 22.84
C GLU A 201 -10.57 -6.15 21.56
N ALA A 202 -9.59 -5.23 21.43
CA ALA A 202 -9.48 -4.37 20.27
C ALA A 202 -8.03 -4.29 19.76
N VAL A 203 -7.89 -3.92 18.48
CA VAL A 203 -6.59 -3.73 17.83
C VAL A 203 -6.45 -2.30 17.33
N VAL A 204 -5.33 -1.66 17.61
CA VAL A 204 -4.88 -0.42 16.96
C VAL A 204 -3.83 -0.75 15.91
N LEU A 205 -4.09 -0.44 14.66
CA LEU A 205 -3.15 -0.58 13.57
C LEU A 205 -2.25 0.67 13.49
N GLY A 206 -0.99 0.51 13.87
CA GLY A 206 0.03 1.53 13.69
C GLY A 206 0.34 1.73 12.20
N GLN A 207 0.69 2.96 11.86
CA GLN A 207 1.22 3.34 10.56
C GLN A 207 2.55 4.07 10.75
N TYR A 208 3.21 4.48 9.68
CA TYR A 208 4.49 5.23 9.73
C TYR A 208 4.37 6.53 8.91
N LEU A 209 3.29 7.28 9.17
CA LEU A 209 2.89 8.45 8.40
C LEU A 209 3.91 9.58 8.45
N SER A 210 4.60 9.73 9.57
CA SER A 210 5.65 10.75 9.76
C SER A 210 6.90 10.41 8.95
N ALA A 211 7.29 9.15 8.85
CA ALA A 211 8.39 8.73 8.01
C ALA A 211 8.10 8.90 6.51
N LEU A 212 6.82 8.83 6.12
CA LEU A 212 6.36 9.15 4.76
C LEU A 212 6.24 10.66 4.52
N GLY A 213 6.51 11.52 5.51
CA GLY A 213 6.37 12.96 5.40
C GLY A 213 4.93 13.46 5.27
N LEU A 214 3.94 12.63 5.62
CA LEU A 214 2.51 12.98 5.52
C LEU A 214 2.03 13.81 6.71
N VAL A 215 2.56 13.52 7.89
CA VAL A 215 2.29 14.23 9.14
C VAL A 215 3.58 14.37 9.94
N THR A 216 3.58 15.20 10.96
CA THR A 216 4.69 15.26 11.92
C THR A 216 4.65 14.05 12.88
N ALA A 217 5.78 13.74 13.53
CA ALA A 217 5.82 12.68 14.55
C ALA A 217 4.85 12.95 15.71
N ALA A 218 4.66 14.21 16.09
CA ALA A 218 3.71 14.60 17.13
C ALA A 218 2.25 14.39 16.69
N GLU A 219 1.92 14.70 15.44
CA GLU A 219 0.58 14.44 14.88
C GLU A 219 0.29 12.95 14.77
N GLU A 220 1.27 12.13 14.41
CA GLU A 220 1.13 10.68 14.36
C GLU A 220 0.93 10.08 15.76
N ALA A 221 1.71 10.52 16.75
CA ALA A 221 1.52 10.12 18.15
C ALA A 221 0.12 10.52 18.66
N ALA A 222 -0.32 11.75 18.40
CA ALA A 222 -1.66 12.22 18.76
C ALA A 222 -2.77 11.43 18.06
N LEU A 223 -2.54 10.95 16.83
CA LEU A 223 -3.48 10.10 16.11
C LEU A 223 -3.64 8.73 16.80
N HIS A 224 -2.53 8.08 17.17
CA HIS A 224 -2.58 6.81 17.90
C HIS A 224 -3.20 6.99 19.30
N GLU A 225 -2.91 8.09 19.99
CA GLU A 225 -3.56 8.44 21.26
C GLU A 225 -5.08 8.58 21.10
N ARG A 226 -5.56 9.29 20.06
CA ARG A 226 -7.00 9.41 19.78
C ARG A 226 -7.65 8.05 19.55
N MET A 227 -6.97 7.12 18.84
CA MET A 227 -7.46 5.75 18.63
C MET A 227 -7.63 5.03 19.96
N LEU A 228 -6.62 5.08 20.82
CA LEU A 228 -6.66 4.42 22.12
C LEU A 228 -7.73 5.01 23.04
N ARG A 229 -7.86 6.35 23.12
CA ARG A 229 -8.89 7.02 23.91
C ARG A 229 -10.30 6.66 23.42
N ALA A 230 -10.52 6.62 22.12
CA ALA A 230 -11.80 6.26 21.55
C ALA A 230 -12.20 4.79 21.82
N LEU A 231 -11.22 3.87 21.78
CA LEU A 231 -11.45 2.47 22.17
C LEU A 231 -11.77 2.34 23.67
N ALA A 232 -11.04 3.05 24.52
CA ALA A 232 -11.30 3.09 25.97
C ALA A 232 -12.69 3.66 26.29
N ALA A 233 -13.12 4.71 25.58
CA ALA A 233 -14.43 5.29 25.72
C ALA A 233 -15.56 4.32 25.32
N ARG A 234 -15.29 3.38 24.38
CA ARG A 234 -16.20 2.28 24.05
C ARG A 234 -16.23 1.16 25.07
N GLY A 235 -15.36 1.16 26.05
CA GLY A 235 -15.29 0.16 27.10
C GLY A 235 -14.20 -0.90 26.92
N HIS A 236 -13.43 -0.88 25.82
CA HIS A 236 -12.31 -1.82 25.64
C HIS A 236 -11.22 -1.57 26.68
N ARG A 237 -10.81 -2.62 27.40
CA ARG A 237 -9.79 -2.55 28.46
C ARG A 237 -8.50 -3.24 28.12
N THR A 238 -8.51 -4.13 27.14
CA THR A 238 -7.31 -4.79 26.60
C THR A 238 -7.17 -4.44 25.13
N VAL A 239 -6.12 -3.70 24.78
CA VAL A 239 -5.89 -3.20 23.41
C VAL A 239 -4.54 -3.68 22.91
N LEU A 240 -4.52 -4.35 21.74
CA LEU A 240 -3.31 -4.73 21.04
C LEU A 240 -2.88 -3.62 20.10
N PHE A 241 -1.72 -3.05 20.30
CA PHE A 241 -1.08 -2.21 19.29
C PHE A 241 -0.27 -3.07 18.33
N LYS A 242 -0.64 -3.06 17.05
CA LYS A 242 0.11 -3.73 15.97
C LYS A 242 0.99 -2.69 15.26
N PRO A 243 2.30 -2.66 15.54
CA PRO A 243 3.20 -1.75 14.85
C PRO A 243 3.21 -2.00 13.34
N HIS A 244 3.42 -0.94 12.56
CA HIS A 244 3.79 -1.13 11.15
C HIS A 244 5.22 -1.70 11.08
N PRO A 245 5.52 -2.68 10.23
CA PRO A 245 6.85 -3.28 10.14
C PRO A 245 8.00 -2.26 10.00
N ALA A 246 7.77 -1.19 9.24
CA ALA A 246 8.76 -0.12 9.03
C ALA A 246 8.84 0.94 10.14
N ALA A 247 7.96 0.90 11.18
CA ALA A 247 7.88 1.95 12.21
C ALA A 247 8.60 1.58 13.52
N GLY A 248 8.92 0.30 13.73
CA GLY A 248 9.48 -0.20 14.99
C GLY A 248 8.56 0.02 16.19
N ARG A 249 9.13 -0.15 17.42
CA ARG A 249 8.37 -0.11 18.68
C ARG A 249 8.20 1.27 19.31
N ARG A 250 8.60 2.34 18.63
CA ARG A 250 8.57 3.69 19.19
C ARG A 250 7.16 4.10 19.60
N HIS A 251 6.19 3.98 18.71
CA HIS A 251 4.80 4.39 18.96
C HIS A 251 4.14 3.63 20.11
N ALA A 252 4.45 2.34 20.26
CA ALA A 252 3.98 1.55 21.40
C ALA A 252 4.48 2.11 22.75
N ARG A 253 5.74 2.56 22.80
CA ARG A 253 6.30 3.20 24.01
C ARG A 253 5.65 4.52 24.32
N GLU A 254 5.36 5.34 23.31
CA GLU A 254 4.70 6.65 23.43
C GLU A 254 3.25 6.50 23.93
N LEU A 255 2.56 5.41 23.63
CA LEU A 255 1.18 5.13 24.07
C LEU A 255 1.06 4.61 25.51
N ARG A 256 2.11 4.05 26.10
CA ARG A 256 2.07 3.48 27.47
C ARG A 256 1.56 4.42 28.56
N PRO A 257 2.01 5.71 28.61
CA PRO A 257 1.49 6.64 29.62
C PRO A 257 0.00 6.90 29.46
N VAL A 258 -0.49 7.03 28.22
CA VAL A 258 -1.90 7.23 27.93
C VAL A 258 -2.73 6.00 28.28
N ALA A 259 -2.23 4.80 28.00
CA ALA A 259 -2.89 3.55 28.39
C ALA A 259 -3.04 3.45 29.91
N ALA A 260 -1.99 3.78 30.68
CA ALA A 260 -2.02 3.80 32.13
C ALA A 260 -3.04 4.82 32.69
N GLU A 261 -3.10 6.03 32.12
CA GLU A 261 -4.10 7.05 32.47
C GLU A 261 -5.53 6.55 32.26
N LEU A 262 -5.76 5.81 31.17
CA LEU A 262 -7.09 5.28 30.79
C LEU A 262 -7.45 3.96 31.50
N GLY A 263 -6.55 3.35 32.22
CA GLY A 263 -6.73 2.02 32.80
C GLY A 263 -6.88 0.94 31.73
N VAL A 264 -6.15 1.08 30.60
CA VAL A 264 -6.13 0.13 29.48
C VAL A 264 -4.84 -0.69 29.56
N ASP A 265 -4.98 -2.02 29.47
CA ASP A 265 -3.85 -2.93 29.28
C ASP A 265 -3.41 -2.88 27.81
N LEU A 266 -2.27 -2.23 27.56
CA LEU A 266 -1.73 -2.04 26.21
C LEU A 266 -0.71 -3.15 25.91
N LEU A 267 -1.14 -4.09 25.09
CA LEU A 267 -0.33 -5.17 24.54
C LEU A 267 0.31 -4.73 23.22
N VAL A 268 1.44 -5.34 22.85
CA VAL A 268 2.13 -5.02 21.59
C VAL A 268 2.34 -6.32 20.80
N ALA A 269 1.85 -6.33 19.58
CA ALA A 269 2.07 -7.46 18.68
C ALA A 269 3.54 -7.53 18.22
N PRO A 270 4.06 -8.74 17.94
CA PRO A 270 5.36 -8.89 17.30
C PRO A 270 5.40 -8.12 15.94
N GLU A 271 6.54 -7.50 15.65
CA GLU A 271 6.71 -6.71 14.41
C GLU A 271 6.62 -7.58 13.16
N THR A 272 7.15 -8.81 13.27
CA THR A 272 7.22 -9.80 12.20
C THR A 272 5.88 -10.47 11.88
N THR A 273 4.87 -10.38 12.76
CA THR A 273 3.55 -10.99 12.56
C THR A 273 2.65 -10.05 11.76
N PRO A 274 2.08 -10.47 10.60
CA PRO A 274 1.11 -9.66 9.86
C PRO A 274 -0.15 -9.37 10.68
N ALA A 275 -0.82 -8.25 10.42
CA ALA A 275 -2.09 -7.92 11.09
C ALA A 275 -3.16 -8.99 10.82
N GLU A 276 -3.19 -9.56 9.64
CA GLU A 276 -4.11 -10.62 9.21
C GLU A 276 -3.92 -11.90 10.05
N ALA A 277 -2.69 -12.24 10.41
CA ALA A 277 -2.43 -13.36 11.33
C ALA A 277 -2.96 -13.07 12.75
N CYS A 278 -2.86 -11.82 13.22
CA CYS A 278 -3.48 -11.42 14.49
C CYS A 278 -5.02 -11.56 14.44
N PHE A 279 -5.64 -11.21 13.31
CA PHE A 279 -7.10 -11.34 13.12
C PHE A 279 -7.54 -12.79 13.07
N ALA A 280 -6.78 -13.64 12.39
CA ALA A 280 -7.07 -15.09 12.32
C ALA A 280 -6.97 -15.74 13.71
N ALA A 281 -5.95 -15.37 14.50
CA ALA A 281 -5.70 -15.96 15.80
C ALA A 281 -6.77 -15.60 16.86
N HIS A 282 -7.25 -14.33 16.91
CA HIS A 282 -7.99 -13.83 18.08
C HIS A 282 -9.32 -13.15 17.82
N ARG A 283 -9.67 -12.86 16.56
CA ARG A 283 -10.94 -12.20 16.17
C ARG A 283 -11.35 -11.06 17.13
N PRO A 284 -10.63 -9.93 17.14
CA PRO A 284 -10.93 -8.79 18.01
C PRO A 284 -12.33 -8.23 17.75
N GLU A 285 -12.93 -7.62 18.77
CA GLU A 285 -14.26 -6.98 18.68
C GLU A 285 -14.25 -5.71 17.83
N LEU A 286 -13.09 -5.02 17.73
CA LEU A 286 -12.93 -3.82 16.92
C LEU A 286 -11.47 -3.65 16.48
N VAL A 287 -11.29 -3.35 15.19
CA VAL A 287 -9.98 -2.97 14.63
C VAL A 287 -10.01 -1.49 14.25
N ALA A 288 -9.16 -0.69 14.86
CA ALA A 288 -9.04 0.75 14.60
C ALA A 288 -7.72 1.07 13.88
N GLY A 289 -7.78 2.01 12.94
CA GLY A 289 -6.60 2.46 12.21
C GLY A 289 -6.88 3.73 11.41
N CYS A 290 -5.91 4.26 10.67
CA CYS A 290 -6.15 5.42 9.83
C CYS A 290 -6.62 5.01 8.41
N PHE A 291 -5.72 4.52 7.54
CA PHE A 291 -6.08 4.04 6.19
C PHE A 291 -5.27 2.81 5.77
N SER A 292 -4.89 1.99 6.75
CA SER A 292 -4.19 0.73 6.49
C SER A 292 -5.06 -0.22 5.65
N THR A 293 -4.44 -0.91 4.69
CA THR A 293 -5.08 -2.02 3.97
C THR A 293 -5.63 -3.06 4.94
N ALA A 294 -4.96 -3.28 6.08
CA ALA A 294 -5.40 -4.22 7.10
C ALA A 294 -6.78 -3.91 7.72
N LEU A 295 -7.27 -2.66 7.67
CA LEU A 295 -8.68 -2.35 8.02
C LEU A 295 -9.65 -3.00 7.04
N VAL A 296 -9.31 -2.93 5.76
CA VAL A 296 -10.18 -3.48 4.71
C VAL A 296 -10.11 -5.01 4.71
N THR A 297 -8.93 -5.61 4.89
CA THR A 297 -8.80 -7.07 5.03
C THR A 297 -9.53 -7.57 6.28
N ALA A 298 -9.44 -6.86 7.43
CA ALA A 298 -10.18 -7.19 8.64
C ALA A 298 -11.70 -7.26 8.40
N ARG A 299 -12.26 -6.23 7.74
CA ARG A 299 -13.70 -6.20 7.42
C ARG A 299 -14.08 -7.23 6.36
N ARG A 300 -13.31 -7.27 5.25
CA ARG A 300 -13.66 -8.01 4.04
C ARG A 300 -13.44 -9.53 4.19
N LEU A 301 -12.27 -9.92 4.70
CA LEU A 301 -11.85 -11.33 4.73
C LEU A 301 -12.18 -12.00 6.06
N PHE A 302 -12.18 -11.24 7.16
CA PHE A 302 -12.41 -11.77 8.50
C PHE A 302 -13.79 -11.40 9.08
N GLY A 303 -14.56 -10.53 8.42
CA GLY A 303 -15.86 -10.07 8.90
C GLY A 303 -15.80 -9.35 10.25
N LEU A 304 -14.66 -8.71 10.56
CA LEU A 304 -14.46 -8.01 11.82
C LEU A 304 -15.03 -6.60 11.76
N PRO A 305 -15.57 -6.08 12.88
CA PRO A 305 -15.87 -4.67 13.02
C PRO A 305 -14.59 -3.83 12.90
N VAL A 306 -14.67 -2.74 12.13
CA VAL A 306 -13.53 -1.86 11.87
C VAL A 306 -13.91 -0.41 12.06
N ALA A 307 -12.93 0.46 12.32
CA ALA A 307 -13.11 1.89 12.41
C ALA A 307 -11.91 2.68 11.88
N ALA A 308 -12.19 3.71 11.08
CA ALA A 308 -11.19 4.63 10.59
C ALA A 308 -11.12 5.89 11.47
N ILE A 309 -9.89 6.37 11.74
CA ILE A 309 -9.64 7.61 12.50
C ILE A 309 -8.54 8.41 11.80
N GLY A 310 -8.81 9.69 11.49
CA GLY A 310 -7.80 10.62 10.98
C GLY A 310 -7.60 10.61 9.47
N THR A 311 -8.47 9.97 8.71
CA THR A 311 -8.44 10.00 7.24
C THR A 311 -8.60 11.41 6.69
N ASP A 312 -9.36 12.27 7.35
CA ASP A 312 -9.53 13.69 7.04
C ASP A 312 -8.20 14.47 7.08
N LEU A 313 -7.44 14.31 8.17
CA LEU A 313 -6.11 14.89 8.32
C LEU A 313 -5.17 14.43 7.20
N VAL A 314 -5.16 13.14 6.91
CA VAL A 314 -4.28 12.58 5.86
C VAL A 314 -4.67 13.11 4.49
N LEU A 315 -5.95 13.09 4.12
CA LEU A 315 -6.43 13.60 2.83
C LEU A 315 -6.12 15.09 2.64
N GLU A 316 -6.15 15.88 3.73
CA GLU A 316 -5.75 17.26 3.72
C GLU A 316 -4.25 17.45 3.49
N ARG A 317 -3.41 16.62 4.12
CA ARG A 317 -1.95 16.73 4.10
C ARG A 317 -1.29 16.11 2.88
N LEU A 318 -1.93 15.13 2.22
CA LEU A 318 -1.34 14.45 1.06
C LEU A 318 -0.88 15.44 -0.02
N THR A 319 0.42 15.45 -0.24
CA THR A 319 1.13 16.29 -1.22
C THR A 319 2.28 15.49 -1.83
N PRO A 320 2.51 15.55 -3.16
CA PRO A 320 1.66 16.18 -4.17
C PRO A 320 0.29 15.52 -4.31
N TYR A 321 -0.61 16.06 -5.15
CA TYR A 321 -1.95 15.46 -5.33
C TYR A 321 -1.85 14.02 -5.86
N GLU A 322 -0.85 13.72 -6.63
CA GLU A 322 -0.51 12.42 -7.24
C GLU A 322 0.06 11.39 -6.23
N ASN A 323 0.13 11.73 -4.93
CA ASN A 323 0.63 10.79 -3.92
C ASN A 323 -0.22 9.51 -3.90
N SER A 324 0.41 8.34 -4.05
CA SER A 324 -0.25 7.03 -4.17
C SER A 324 -1.13 6.66 -2.96
N ASN A 325 -0.86 7.21 -1.78
CA ASN A 325 -1.68 7.01 -0.58
C ASN A 325 -3.07 7.68 -0.68
N ARG A 326 -3.31 8.54 -1.68
CA ARG A 326 -4.61 9.22 -1.82
C ARG A 326 -5.75 8.26 -2.08
N ILE A 327 -5.57 7.28 -2.96
CA ILE A 327 -6.63 6.30 -3.25
C ILE A 327 -6.93 5.42 -2.04
N PRO A 328 -5.95 4.78 -1.35
CA PRO A 328 -6.23 4.06 -0.11
C PRO A 328 -6.97 4.89 0.94
N ALA A 329 -6.52 6.13 1.20
CA ALA A 329 -7.18 7.02 2.14
C ALA A 329 -8.61 7.39 1.70
N THR A 330 -8.84 7.60 0.40
CA THR A 330 -10.17 7.87 -0.16
C THR A 330 -11.11 6.68 0.01
N ILE A 331 -10.66 5.47 -0.33
CA ILE A 331 -11.48 4.25 -0.19
C ILE A 331 -11.86 4.02 1.26
N VAL A 332 -10.89 4.06 2.17
CA VAL A 332 -11.14 3.86 3.61
C VAL A 332 -12.10 4.93 4.15
N ASP A 333 -11.88 6.20 3.83
CA ASP A 333 -12.72 7.30 4.28
C ASP A 333 -14.17 7.23 3.76
N ALA A 334 -14.35 6.75 2.54
CA ALA A 334 -15.66 6.65 1.88
C ALA A 334 -16.43 5.39 2.28
N THR A 335 -15.75 4.33 2.77
CA THR A 335 -16.39 3.02 2.94
C THR A 335 -16.37 2.48 4.36
N LEU A 336 -15.48 2.94 5.25
CA LEU A 336 -15.37 2.40 6.59
C LEU A 336 -15.99 3.32 7.65
N PRO A 337 -16.58 2.75 8.73
CA PRO A 337 -17.09 3.52 9.85
C PRO A 337 -16.02 4.43 10.46
N ARG A 338 -16.44 5.59 10.92
CA ARG A 338 -15.57 6.54 11.63
C ARG A 338 -15.80 6.41 13.13
N LEU A 339 -14.71 6.39 13.87
CA LEU A 339 -14.75 6.36 15.34
C LEU A 339 -14.46 7.76 15.88
N ALA A 340 -15.43 8.33 16.59
CA ALA A 340 -15.29 9.61 17.28
C ALA A 340 -14.58 9.46 18.63
N ALA A 341 -14.13 10.56 19.21
CA ALA A 341 -13.36 10.57 20.47
C ALA A 341 -14.17 10.03 21.67
N ASP A 342 -15.49 10.15 21.63
CA ASP A 342 -16.43 9.61 22.64
C ASP A 342 -16.74 8.12 22.45
N GLY A 343 -16.12 7.47 21.49
CA GLY A 343 -16.33 6.06 21.16
C GLY A 343 -17.51 5.81 20.20
N THR A 344 -18.20 6.83 19.72
CA THR A 344 -19.32 6.67 18.77
C THR A 344 -18.82 6.23 17.41
N LEU A 345 -19.43 5.17 16.84
CA LEU A 345 -19.21 4.74 15.47
C LEU A 345 -20.26 5.35 14.55
N THR A 346 -19.82 5.93 13.44
CA THR A 346 -20.68 6.51 12.41
C THR A 346 -20.35 5.90 11.07
N GLU A 347 -21.35 5.26 10.45
CA GLU A 347 -21.18 4.76 9.07
C GLU A 347 -21.05 5.94 8.09
N PRO A 348 -20.18 5.85 7.10
CA PRO A 348 -20.11 6.85 6.05
C PRO A 348 -21.39 6.81 5.20
N PRO A 349 -21.81 7.93 4.59
CA PRO A 349 -22.89 7.92 3.62
C PRO A 349 -22.55 7.00 2.45
N ALA A 350 -23.56 6.37 1.87
CA ALA A 350 -23.37 5.55 0.68
C ALA A 350 -22.76 6.40 -0.45
N ALA A 351 -21.67 5.92 -1.02
CA ALA A 351 -20.96 6.59 -2.10
C ALA A 351 -20.86 5.68 -3.32
N ASP A 352 -20.99 6.25 -4.51
CA ASP A 352 -20.54 5.57 -5.73
C ASP A 352 -19.01 5.54 -5.74
N LEU A 353 -18.47 4.43 -5.23
CA LEU A 353 -17.02 4.27 -5.08
C LEU A 353 -16.31 4.26 -6.45
N THR A 354 -16.96 3.72 -7.48
CA THR A 354 -16.40 3.68 -8.85
C THR A 354 -16.26 5.08 -9.41
N ALA A 355 -17.31 5.89 -9.31
CA ALA A 355 -17.27 7.28 -9.78
C ALA A 355 -16.28 8.11 -8.94
N LEU A 356 -16.25 7.94 -7.62
CA LEU A 356 -15.32 8.64 -6.73
C LEU A 356 -13.87 8.32 -7.05
N VAL A 357 -13.51 7.02 -7.09
CA VAL A 357 -12.12 6.59 -7.34
C VAL A 357 -11.69 6.96 -8.76
N GLY A 358 -12.58 6.83 -9.74
CA GLY A 358 -12.35 7.30 -11.11
C GLY A 358 -12.08 8.81 -11.19
N ALA A 359 -12.85 9.62 -10.47
CA ALA A 359 -12.66 11.07 -10.42
C ALA A 359 -11.34 11.46 -9.73
N VAL A 360 -11.01 10.84 -8.60
CA VAL A 360 -9.74 11.06 -7.89
C VAL A 360 -8.56 10.58 -8.74
N GLY A 361 -8.66 9.39 -9.35
CA GLY A 361 -7.65 8.82 -10.25
C GLY A 361 -7.37 9.70 -11.47
N TYR A 362 -8.42 10.24 -12.12
CA TYR A 362 -8.26 11.24 -13.17
C TYR A 362 -7.52 12.47 -12.66
N CYS A 363 -7.91 12.99 -11.51
CA CYS A 363 -7.24 14.15 -10.95
C CYS A 363 -5.78 13.86 -10.54
N MET A 364 -5.42 12.60 -10.27
CA MET A 364 -4.02 12.21 -10.03
C MET A 364 -3.23 12.13 -11.34
N GLN A 365 -3.74 11.43 -12.36
CA GLN A 365 -3.02 11.10 -13.60
C GLN A 365 -3.90 11.32 -14.84
N SER A 366 -4.31 12.59 -15.07
CA SER A 366 -5.24 12.95 -16.15
C SER A 366 -4.73 12.61 -17.56
N ALA A 367 -3.41 12.67 -17.78
CA ALA A 367 -2.80 12.33 -19.06
C ALA A 367 -2.82 10.82 -19.34
N ALA A 368 -2.67 10.00 -18.28
CA ALA A 368 -2.72 8.54 -18.40
C ALA A 368 -4.15 8.00 -18.53
N HIS A 369 -5.13 8.69 -17.94
CA HIS A 369 -6.54 8.26 -17.91
C HIS A 369 -7.50 9.29 -18.52
N PRO A 370 -7.31 9.74 -19.76
CA PRO A 370 -8.17 10.78 -20.36
C PRO A 370 -9.65 10.38 -20.44
N GLY A 371 -9.95 9.09 -20.57
CA GLY A 371 -11.30 8.55 -20.57
C GLY A 371 -12.10 8.74 -19.28
N LEU A 372 -11.43 9.03 -18.15
CA LEU A 372 -12.09 9.30 -16.88
C LEU A 372 -12.51 10.77 -16.69
N ARG A 373 -12.25 11.64 -17.69
CA ARG A 373 -12.57 13.08 -17.58
C ARG A 373 -14.05 13.34 -17.32
N GLU A 374 -14.92 12.67 -18.07
CA GLU A 374 -16.37 12.85 -17.95
C GLU A 374 -16.88 12.38 -16.59
N THR A 375 -16.40 11.23 -16.11
CA THR A 375 -16.69 10.72 -14.75
C THR A 375 -16.26 11.74 -13.68
N ALA A 376 -15.06 12.31 -13.83
CA ALA A 376 -14.55 13.31 -12.89
C ALA A 376 -15.38 14.60 -12.92
N ALA A 377 -15.77 15.09 -14.09
CA ALA A 377 -16.59 16.29 -14.25
C ALA A 377 -17.99 16.10 -13.62
N ALA A 378 -18.65 14.97 -13.92
CA ALA A 378 -19.95 14.62 -13.35
C ALA A 378 -19.86 14.50 -11.80
N TYR A 379 -18.89 13.75 -11.29
CA TYR A 379 -18.73 13.59 -9.84
C TYR A 379 -18.53 14.93 -9.12
N VAL A 380 -17.66 15.80 -9.64
CA VAL A 380 -17.40 17.12 -9.06
C VAL A 380 -18.61 18.04 -9.16
N SER A 381 -19.39 17.95 -10.24
CA SER A 381 -20.65 18.70 -10.40
C SER A 381 -21.69 18.32 -9.34
N ASP A 382 -21.85 17.01 -9.08
CA ASP A 382 -22.91 16.48 -8.21
C ASP A 382 -22.54 16.59 -6.71
N HIS A 383 -21.27 16.44 -6.36
CA HIS A 383 -20.80 16.37 -4.97
C HIS A 383 -19.98 17.59 -4.53
N GLY A 384 -19.62 18.48 -5.46
CA GLY A 384 -18.79 19.64 -5.20
C GLY A 384 -17.30 19.31 -5.00
N PRO A 385 -16.45 20.34 -4.84
CA PRO A 385 -15.00 20.20 -4.74
C PRO A 385 -14.54 19.90 -3.31
N ALA A 386 -15.25 19.05 -2.58
CA ALA A 386 -14.99 18.81 -1.16
C ALA A 386 -14.02 17.63 -0.92
N ARG A 387 -13.45 17.59 0.26
CA ARG A 387 -12.75 16.49 0.95
C ARG A 387 -11.68 15.76 0.14
N TYR A 388 -12.00 15.09 -0.97
CA TYR A 388 -11.08 14.27 -1.76
C TYR A 388 -10.28 15.07 -2.78
N PHE A 389 -10.69 16.31 -3.05
CA PHE A 389 -10.12 17.15 -4.10
C PHE A 389 -9.42 18.39 -3.55
N LYS A 390 -8.41 18.84 -4.29
CA LYS A 390 -7.77 20.15 -4.05
C LYS A 390 -8.29 21.13 -5.10
N LYS A 391 -8.88 22.25 -4.66
CA LYS A 391 -9.46 23.27 -5.54
C LYS A 391 -8.53 23.66 -6.68
N ARG A 392 -7.25 23.94 -6.38
CA ARG A 392 -6.25 24.30 -7.40
C ARG A 392 -6.06 23.20 -8.45
N ARG A 393 -6.17 21.93 -8.06
CA ARG A 393 -6.05 20.80 -9.01
C ARG A 393 -7.25 20.75 -9.94
N LEU A 394 -8.46 20.90 -9.41
CA LEU A 394 -9.68 20.97 -10.21
C LEU A 394 -9.66 22.15 -11.21
N GLU A 395 -9.22 23.33 -10.76
CA GLU A 395 -9.04 24.51 -11.62
C GLU A 395 -8.02 24.26 -12.74
N SER A 396 -6.90 23.59 -12.43
CA SER A 396 -5.86 23.29 -13.42
C SER A 396 -6.30 22.30 -14.49
N LEU A 397 -7.26 21.41 -14.14
CA LEU A 397 -7.84 20.42 -15.05
C LEU A 397 -9.11 20.93 -15.77
N GLY A 398 -9.56 22.16 -15.47
CA GLY A 398 -10.77 22.74 -16.03
C GLY A 398 -12.04 22.00 -15.63
N LEU A 399 -12.06 21.41 -14.42
CA LEU A 399 -13.23 20.75 -13.85
C LEU A 399 -14.11 21.71 -13.03
N ILE A 400 -13.55 22.85 -12.63
CA ILE A 400 -14.28 23.97 -12.02
C ILE A 400 -13.76 25.29 -12.61
N GLU A 401 -14.60 26.33 -12.58
CA GLU A 401 -14.20 27.65 -13.04
C GLU A 401 -13.14 28.29 -12.12
N ARG A 402 -12.20 28.97 -12.74
CA ARG A 402 -11.20 29.76 -12.03
C ARG A 402 -11.84 31.11 -11.62
N PRO A 403 -11.80 31.51 -10.34
CA PRO A 403 -12.34 32.82 -9.94
C PRO A 403 -11.72 33.95 -10.76
N ALA A 404 -12.53 34.85 -11.30
CA ALA A 404 -12.11 35.98 -12.18
C ALA A 404 -11.04 36.87 -11.57
N ALA A 405 -10.97 37.01 -10.25
CA ALA A 405 -9.96 37.78 -9.54
C ALA A 405 -8.51 37.21 -9.66
N ALA A 406 -8.32 35.97 -10.09
CA ALA A 406 -6.99 35.37 -10.30
C ALA A 406 -6.42 35.67 -11.71
N GLN A 407 -7.20 36.27 -12.59
CA GLN A 407 -6.78 36.62 -13.98
C GLN A 407 -6.08 37.97 -14.06
N ALA A 408 -6.21 38.83 -13.06
CA ALA A 408 -5.53 40.13 -13.01
C ALA A 408 -4.18 40.02 -12.28
N ARG A 409 -3.17 39.41 -12.92
CA ARG A 409 -1.78 39.78 -12.59
C ARG A 409 -1.50 41.12 -13.31
N PRO A 410 -1.23 42.20 -12.60
CA PRO A 410 -0.80 43.43 -13.25
C PRO A 410 0.51 43.13 -13.98
N GLU A 411 0.53 43.51 -15.26
CA GLU A 411 1.74 43.51 -16.06
C GLU A 411 2.89 44.15 -15.26
N SER A 412 3.99 43.46 -15.23
CA SER A 412 5.16 43.78 -14.41
C SER A 412 5.57 45.24 -14.54
N ARG A 413 5.84 45.90 -13.41
CA ARG A 413 6.48 47.24 -13.28
C ARG A 413 7.80 47.41 -14.07
N LEU A 414 8.31 46.37 -14.69
CA LEU A 414 9.53 46.36 -15.51
C LEU A 414 9.38 47.08 -16.87
N ARG A 415 8.16 47.21 -17.43
CA ARG A 415 7.97 47.93 -18.71
C ARG A 415 7.93 49.45 -18.58
N ARG A 416 7.76 50.01 -17.39
CA ARG A 416 7.75 51.47 -17.16
C ARG A 416 9.14 52.07 -16.92
N LEU A 417 10.18 51.28 -16.76
CA LEU A 417 11.57 51.76 -16.56
C LEU A 417 12.43 51.78 -17.83
N LEU A 418 11.94 51.27 -18.95
CA LEU A 418 12.65 51.22 -20.24
C LEU A 418 12.09 52.19 -21.27
N SER A 419 11.20 53.12 -20.87
CA SER A 419 10.64 54.19 -21.73
C SER A 419 10.88 55.57 -21.16
N ARG A 420 12.03 55.78 -20.51
CA ARG A 420 12.57 57.13 -20.22
C ARG A 420 14.03 57.19 -20.64
#